data_6e4f3916db0edbf0ce6df11a47cceb53
#
_entry.id   6e4f3916db0edbf0ce6df11a47cceb53
#
_cell.length_a   1.000
_cell.length_b   1.000
_cell.length_c   1.000
_cell.angle_alpha   90.00
_cell.angle_beta   90.00
_cell.angle_gamma   90.00
#
_symmetry.space_group_name_H-M   'P 1'
#
loop_
_entity.id
_entity.type
_entity.pdbx_description
1 polymer ?
#
loop_
_entity_poly.entity_id
_entity_poly.type
_entity_poly.pdbx_seq_one_letter_code
_entity_poly.pdbx_strand_id
1 'polypeptide(L)'
;TPTKSSAASDVYKRQDWISERTGIKNRRWVNDKKLTTSLMGTYAAEKAIADAGIDKNDIDFIIFSTLSPDYYFPGSGVLLQRNLGIKEIGALDVRNQCSGFIYGLSIADQYIKSGMYKNILLVGSEIHSGGLDKSTKGRSVSVIFGDGAGAAIISSTKSENGILSTHLHSEGKYAEELAVIKPATTHWICLLYTSPS
;
A
#
# COMPACT_ATOMS: atom_id res chain seq x y z
N THR A 1 -7.12 -20.82 43.64
CA THR A 1 -7.48 -19.69 42.77
C THR A 1 -6.33 -19.42 41.84
N PRO A 2 -6.46 -19.59 40.50
CA PRO A 2 -5.39 -19.26 39.57
C PRO A 2 -5.25 -17.71 39.50
N THR A 3 -4.11 -17.19 39.91
CA THR A 3 -3.71 -15.82 39.69
C THR A 3 -3.58 -15.58 38.18
N LYS A 4 -4.47 -14.76 37.63
CA LYS A 4 -4.32 -14.24 36.25
C LYS A 4 -2.95 -13.58 36.16
N SER A 5 -2.09 -14.06 35.23
CA SER A 5 -0.76 -13.48 35.04
C SER A 5 -0.89 -11.98 34.72
N SER A 6 -0.03 -11.16 35.27
CA SER A 6 0.03 -9.72 35.02
C SER A 6 0.08 -9.37 33.53
N ALA A 7 0.73 -10.21 32.73
CA ALA A 7 0.82 -10.08 31.27
C ALA A 7 -0.57 -10.15 30.56
N ALA A 8 -1.47 -11.01 30.98
CA ALA A 8 -2.81 -11.11 30.35
C ALA A 8 -3.66 -9.87 30.68
N SER A 9 -3.55 -9.32 31.88
CA SER A 9 -4.25 -8.09 32.29
C SER A 9 -3.73 -6.86 31.54
N ASP A 10 -2.43 -6.80 31.26
CA ASP A 10 -1.81 -5.70 30.51
C ASP A 10 -2.17 -5.71 29.03
N VAL A 11 -2.30 -6.89 28.43
CA VAL A 11 -2.77 -7.04 27.03
C VAL A 11 -4.23 -6.58 26.89
N TYR A 12 -5.10 -6.94 27.86
CA TYR A 12 -6.50 -6.53 27.85
C TYR A 12 -6.66 -5.00 28.00
N LYS A 13 -5.97 -4.40 28.94
CA LYS A 13 -5.94 -2.92 29.15
C LYS A 13 -5.41 -2.18 27.93
N ARG A 14 -4.47 -2.77 27.16
CA ARG A 14 -3.96 -2.19 25.92
C ARG A 14 -5.02 -2.13 24.82
N GLN A 15 -5.83 -3.17 24.67
CA GLN A 15 -6.86 -3.19 23.61
C GLN A 15 -7.97 -2.17 23.91
N ASP A 16 -8.40 -2.01 25.15
CA ASP A 16 -9.38 -0.99 25.54
C ASP A 16 -8.85 0.40 25.21
N TRP A 17 -7.60 0.70 25.62
CA TRP A 17 -6.92 1.95 25.31
C TRP A 17 -6.82 2.25 23.80
N ILE A 18 -6.54 1.23 22.98
CA ILE A 18 -6.48 1.35 21.52
C ILE A 18 -7.88 1.65 20.96
N SER A 19 -8.88 0.89 21.40
CA SER A 19 -10.26 1.02 20.92
C SER A 19 -10.85 2.38 21.25
N GLU A 20 -10.61 2.90 22.44
CA GLU A 20 -11.08 4.22 22.87
C GLU A 20 -10.48 5.36 22.02
N ARG A 21 -9.20 5.24 21.60
CA ARG A 21 -8.48 6.32 20.89
C ARG A 21 -8.55 6.21 19.38
N THR A 22 -8.69 5.03 18.84
CA THR A 22 -8.55 4.77 17.40
C THR A 22 -9.75 4.07 16.78
N GLY A 23 -10.61 3.44 17.59
CA GLY A 23 -11.66 2.56 17.12
C GLY A 23 -11.16 1.21 16.55
N ILE A 24 -9.84 0.99 16.51
CA ILE A 24 -9.23 -0.21 15.92
C ILE A 24 -9.42 -1.41 16.85
N LYS A 25 -10.16 -2.40 16.38
CA LYS A 25 -10.41 -3.65 17.11
C LYS A 25 -9.43 -4.75 16.71
N ASN A 26 -9.05 -4.81 15.45
CA ASN A 26 -8.18 -5.85 14.89
C ASN A 26 -7.16 -5.26 13.93
N ARG A 27 -6.00 -5.89 13.85
CA ARG A 27 -4.95 -5.61 12.86
C ARG A 27 -4.52 -6.95 12.26
N ARG A 28 -4.37 -6.97 10.94
CA ARG A 28 -3.85 -8.14 10.24
C ARG A 28 -2.38 -7.94 9.96
N TRP A 29 -1.57 -8.95 10.23
CA TRP A 29 -0.15 -8.96 9.99
C TRP A 29 0.23 -10.19 9.18
N VAL A 30 1.06 -9.99 8.20
CA VAL A 30 1.60 -11.06 7.36
C VAL A 30 2.53 -11.92 8.21
N ASN A 31 2.25 -13.22 8.24
CA ASN A 31 3.09 -14.23 8.91
C ASN A 31 3.87 -15.09 7.91
N ASP A 32 3.42 -15.15 6.65
CA ASP A 32 4.11 -15.85 5.59
C ASP A 32 5.19 -14.95 4.97
N LYS A 33 6.45 -15.31 5.15
CA LYS A 33 7.60 -14.59 4.57
C LYS A 33 7.64 -14.59 3.04
N LYS A 34 6.87 -15.46 2.38
CA LYS A 34 6.75 -15.51 0.92
C LYS A 34 5.73 -14.50 0.39
N LEU A 35 4.83 -14.02 1.23
CA LEU A 35 3.87 -13.01 0.84
C LEU A 35 4.54 -11.64 0.82
N THR A 36 4.72 -11.12 -0.38
CA THR A 36 5.31 -9.80 -0.62
C THR A 36 4.24 -8.75 -0.90
N THR A 37 4.62 -7.49 -0.89
CA THR A 37 3.72 -6.36 -1.15
C THR A 37 3.08 -6.47 -2.53
N SER A 38 3.87 -6.79 -3.57
CA SER A 38 3.33 -6.97 -4.93
C SER A 38 2.43 -8.19 -5.04
N LEU A 39 2.76 -9.30 -4.37
CA LEU A 39 1.93 -10.52 -4.40
C LEU A 39 0.59 -10.30 -3.69
N MET A 40 0.59 -9.61 -2.55
CA MET A 40 -0.64 -9.23 -1.86
C MET A 40 -1.50 -8.28 -2.71
N GLY A 41 -0.84 -7.31 -3.39
CA GLY A 41 -1.47 -6.44 -4.37
C GLY A 41 -2.07 -7.22 -5.55
N THR A 42 -1.40 -8.30 -5.99
CA THR A 42 -1.90 -9.18 -7.06
C THR A 42 -3.25 -9.81 -6.68
N TYR A 43 -3.38 -10.34 -5.48
CA TYR A 43 -4.66 -10.92 -5.02
C TYR A 43 -5.79 -9.89 -4.94
N ALA A 44 -5.48 -8.64 -4.57
CA ALA A 44 -6.47 -7.57 -4.61
C ALA A 44 -6.85 -7.19 -6.05
N ALA A 45 -5.85 -7.13 -6.94
CA ALA A 45 -6.05 -6.83 -8.35
C ALA A 45 -6.92 -7.88 -9.08
N GLU A 46 -6.67 -9.17 -8.83
CA GLU A 46 -7.49 -10.26 -9.38
C GLU A 46 -8.96 -10.11 -9.02
N LYS A 47 -9.26 -9.74 -7.76
CA LYS A 47 -10.63 -9.46 -7.32
C LYS A 47 -11.23 -8.25 -8.01
N ALA A 48 -10.48 -7.15 -8.11
CA ALA A 48 -10.95 -5.93 -8.77
C ALA A 48 -11.23 -6.16 -10.27
N ILE A 49 -10.40 -6.94 -10.96
CA ILE A 49 -10.59 -7.33 -12.36
C ILE A 49 -11.88 -8.17 -12.52
N ALA A 50 -12.07 -9.17 -11.64
CA ALA A 50 -13.26 -10.00 -11.64
C ALA A 50 -14.52 -9.19 -11.35
N ASP A 51 -14.49 -8.29 -10.35
CA ASP A 51 -15.62 -7.43 -9.99
C ASP A 51 -15.98 -6.44 -11.10
N ALA A 52 -14.98 -5.95 -11.85
CA ALA A 52 -15.18 -5.08 -13.01
C ALA A 52 -15.71 -5.83 -14.25
N GLY A 53 -15.61 -7.16 -14.27
CA GLY A 53 -16.06 -8.00 -15.38
C GLY A 53 -15.26 -7.79 -16.68
N ILE A 54 -13.98 -7.40 -16.58
CA ILE A 54 -13.10 -7.20 -17.74
C ILE A 54 -12.04 -8.30 -17.83
N ASP A 55 -11.46 -8.49 -19.03
CA ASP A 55 -10.25 -9.31 -19.14
C ASP A 55 -9.03 -8.52 -18.62
N LYS A 56 -8.09 -9.22 -17.98
CA LYS A 56 -6.85 -8.59 -17.50
C LYS A 56 -6.04 -7.93 -18.61
N ASN A 57 -6.16 -8.41 -19.85
CA ASN A 57 -5.49 -7.85 -21.03
C ASN A 57 -6.15 -6.57 -21.56
N ASP A 58 -7.33 -6.21 -21.04
CA ASP A 58 -7.97 -4.91 -21.31
C ASP A 58 -7.39 -3.79 -20.44
N ILE A 59 -6.58 -4.14 -19.44
CA ILE A 59 -5.82 -3.16 -18.65
C ILE A 59 -4.69 -2.63 -19.52
N ASP A 60 -4.58 -1.30 -19.61
CA ASP A 60 -3.59 -0.62 -20.43
C ASP A 60 -2.59 0.22 -19.62
N PHE A 61 -2.83 0.36 -18.30
CA PHE A 61 -1.88 0.99 -17.38
C PHE A 61 -2.05 0.50 -15.95
N ILE A 62 -0.94 0.45 -15.20
CA ILE A 62 -0.92 0.12 -13.77
C ILE A 62 -0.42 1.31 -12.97
N ILE A 63 -1.12 1.63 -11.89
CA ILE A 63 -0.63 2.53 -10.84
C ILE A 63 -0.55 1.73 -9.54
N PHE A 64 0.65 1.63 -8.98
CA PHE A 64 0.89 0.91 -7.74
C PHE A 64 1.34 1.87 -6.64
N SER A 65 0.56 1.97 -5.59
CA SER A 65 0.84 2.84 -4.45
C SER A 65 1.35 2.03 -3.27
N THR A 66 2.59 2.28 -2.87
CA THR A 66 3.21 1.66 -1.69
C THR A 66 4.37 2.48 -1.15
N LEU A 67 4.61 2.37 0.16
CA LEU A 67 5.86 2.82 0.79
C LEU A 67 6.69 1.65 1.35
N SER A 68 6.14 0.43 1.29
CA SER A 68 6.81 -0.82 1.65
C SER A 68 7.01 -1.74 0.44
N PRO A 69 7.74 -1.28 -0.60
CA PRO A 69 7.91 -2.04 -1.83
C PRO A 69 8.69 -3.34 -1.59
N ASP A 70 8.54 -4.31 -2.50
CA ASP A 70 9.30 -5.57 -2.47
C ASP A 70 10.80 -5.33 -2.56
N TYR A 71 11.20 -4.38 -3.41
CA TYR A 71 12.59 -3.94 -3.61
C TYR A 71 12.69 -2.43 -3.55
N TYR A 72 13.88 -1.93 -3.30
CA TYR A 72 14.14 -0.50 -3.42
C TYR A 72 13.90 -0.01 -4.86
N PHE A 73 14.31 -0.80 -5.84
CA PHE A 73 13.95 -0.77 -7.25
C PHE A 73 14.15 -2.18 -7.84
N PRO A 74 13.43 -2.58 -8.92
CA PRO A 74 12.35 -1.85 -9.58
C PRO A 74 11.12 -1.68 -8.70
N GLY A 75 10.15 -0.89 -9.17
CA GLY A 75 8.87 -0.68 -8.50
C GLY A 75 8.03 -1.95 -8.38
N SER A 76 7.11 -1.98 -7.40
CA SER A 76 6.21 -3.11 -7.19
C SER A 76 5.15 -3.25 -8.28
N GLY A 77 4.87 -2.18 -9.05
CA GLY A 77 3.95 -2.21 -10.19
C GLY A 77 4.39 -3.14 -11.31
N VAL A 78 5.68 -3.19 -11.64
CA VAL A 78 6.19 -4.13 -12.66
C VAL A 78 6.20 -5.58 -12.15
N LEU A 79 6.36 -5.78 -10.84
CA LEU A 79 6.26 -7.10 -10.23
C LEU A 79 4.81 -7.60 -10.25
N LEU A 80 3.85 -6.74 -9.98
CA LEU A 80 2.43 -7.02 -10.09
C LEU A 80 2.05 -7.37 -11.54
N GLN A 81 2.52 -6.60 -12.52
CA GLN A 81 2.33 -6.90 -13.95
C GLN A 81 2.79 -8.32 -14.29
N ARG A 82 4.00 -8.69 -13.87
CA ARG A 82 4.55 -10.04 -14.05
C ARG A 82 3.69 -11.11 -13.38
N ASN A 83 3.26 -10.88 -12.14
CA ASN A 83 2.46 -11.83 -11.37
C ASN A 83 1.09 -12.09 -12.02
N LEU A 84 0.45 -11.05 -12.54
CA LEU A 84 -0.82 -11.16 -13.29
C LEU A 84 -0.64 -11.77 -14.69
N GLY A 85 0.60 -11.81 -15.22
CA GLY A 85 0.85 -12.23 -16.60
C GLY A 85 0.19 -11.32 -17.62
N ILE A 86 0.15 -10.02 -17.37
CA ILE A 86 -0.34 -9.00 -18.29
C ILE A 86 0.77 -8.69 -19.30
N LYS A 87 0.38 -8.47 -20.57
CA LYS A 87 1.27 -8.04 -21.65
C LYS A 87 2.03 -6.75 -21.30
N GLU A 88 2.95 -6.34 -22.14
CA GLU A 88 3.70 -5.09 -22.00
C GLU A 88 2.78 -3.87 -21.97
N ILE A 89 2.73 -3.21 -20.83
CA ILE A 89 2.00 -1.97 -20.55
C ILE A 89 2.81 -1.09 -19.60
N GLY A 90 2.44 0.19 -19.47
CA GLY A 90 3.03 1.10 -18.49
C GLY A 90 2.70 0.71 -17.05
N ALA A 91 3.69 0.83 -16.15
CA ALA A 91 3.51 0.67 -14.71
C ALA A 91 4.21 1.81 -13.96
N LEU A 92 3.45 2.53 -13.14
CA LEU A 92 3.90 3.66 -12.34
C LEU A 92 3.76 3.35 -10.86
N ASP A 93 4.86 3.41 -10.12
CA ASP A 93 4.80 3.35 -8.66
C ASP A 93 4.65 4.75 -8.07
N VAL A 94 3.68 4.90 -7.18
CA VAL A 94 3.43 6.13 -6.42
C VAL A 94 3.86 5.93 -4.98
N ARG A 95 4.89 6.66 -4.55
CA ARG A 95 5.37 6.64 -3.17
C ARG A 95 4.92 7.90 -2.44
N ASN A 96 3.68 7.88 -1.95
CA ASN A 96 3.11 9.03 -1.25
C ASN A 96 2.38 8.60 0.04
N GLN A 97 2.97 7.69 0.78
CA GLN A 97 2.55 7.21 2.09
C GLN A 97 1.04 6.85 2.13
N CYS A 98 0.38 7.18 3.24
CA CYS A 98 -1.02 6.83 3.49
C CYS A 98 -2.00 7.48 2.49
N SER A 99 -1.63 8.57 1.82
CA SER A 99 -2.43 9.24 0.80
C SER A 99 -2.16 8.75 -0.63
N GLY A 100 -1.22 7.82 -0.81
CA GLY A 100 -0.78 7.37 -2.14
C GLY A 100 -1.90 6.86 -3.04
N PHE A 101 -2.90 6.16 -2.49
CA PHE A 101 -4.06 5.73 -3.27
C PHE A 101 -4.88 6.91 -3.83
N ILE A 102 -5.03 7.97 -3.05
CA ILE A 102 -5.75 9.20 -3.49
C ILE A 102 -4.94 9.94 -4.58
N TYR A 103 -3.60 9.99 -4.45
CA TYR A 103 -2.74 10.52 -5.52
C TYR A 103 -2.85 9.65 -6.77
N GLY A 104 -2.87 8.32 -6.62
CA GLY A 104 -3.08 7.38 -7.72
C GLY A 104 -4.43 7.58 -8.42
N LEU A 105 -5.51 7.82 -7.66
CA LEU A 105 -6.83 8.17 -8.22
C LEU A 105 -6.79 9.47 -9.03
N SER A 106 -6.11 10.50 -8.52
CA SER A 106 -5.95 11.77 -9.24
C SER A 106 -5.20 11.59 -10.56
N ILE A 107 -4.14 10.80 -10.57
CA ILE A 107 -3.36 10.49 -11.77
C ILE A 107 -4.22 9.71 -12.78
N ALA A 108 -4.90 8.65 -12.30
CA ALA A 108 -5.78 7.83 -13.14
C ALA A 108 -6.90 8.66 -13.77
N ASP A 109 -7.53 9.55 -13.00
CA ASP A 109 -8.59 10.45 -13.48
C ASP A 109 -8.09 11.31 -14.64
N GLN A 110 -6.90 11.91 -14.53
CA GLN A 110 -6.33 12.75 -15.58
C GLN A 110 -5.94 11.93 -16.82
N TYR A 111 -5.39 10.73 -16.64
CA TYR A 111 -5.06 9.85 -17.75
C TYR A 111 -6.29 9.38 -18.53
N ILE A 112 -7.39 9.05 -17.83
CA ILE A 112 -8.66 8.70 -18.46
C ILE A 112 -9.28 9.91 -19.16
N LYS A 113 -9.36 11.08 -18.50
CA LYS A 113 -9.92 12.30 -19.05
C LYS A 113 -9.17 12.81 -20.28
N SER A 114 -7.85 12.64 -20.33
CA SER A 114 -7.03 13.00 -21.49
C SER A 114 -7.17 12.00 -22.65
N GLY A 115 -7.82 10.85 -22.43
CA GLY A 115 -7.92 9.78 -23.41
C GLY A 115 -6.62 8.97 -23.60
N MET A 116 -5.62 9.15 -22.73
CA MET A 116 -4.33 8.45 -22.84
C MET A 116 -4.51 6.96 -22.58
N TYR A 117 -5.32 6.58 -21.60
CA TYR A 117 -5.64 5.20 -21.25
C TYR A 117 -7.14 5.03 -21.05
N LYS A 118 -7.63 3.78 -21.18
CA LYS A 118 -9.04 3.41 -21.05
C LYS A 118 -9.36 2.69 -19.75
N ASN A 119 -8.50 1.77 -19.36
CA ASN A 119 -8.66 0.94 -18.16
C ASN A 119 -7.36 0.94 -17.35
N ILE A 120 -7.38 1.60 -16.23
CA ILE A 120 -6.22 1.70 -15.32
C ILE A 120 -6.46 0.83 -14.11
N LEU A 121 -5.53 -0.07 -13.82
CA LEU A 121 -5.50 -0.82 -12.58
C LEU A 121 -4.76 0.00 -11.53
N LEU A 122 -5.48 0.49 -10.53
CA LEU A 122 -4.91 1.16 -9.37
C LEU A 122 -4.87 0.20 -8.18
N VAL A 123 -3.69 0.03 -7.60
CA VAL A 123 -3.44 -0.86 -6.46
C VAL A 123 -2.77 -0.08 -5.33
N GLY A 124 -3.26 -0.26 -4.12
CA GLY A 124 -2.56 0.10 -2.89
C GLY A 124 -2.25 -1.16 -2.09
N SER A 125 -1.01 -1.36 -1.70
CA SER A 125 -0.60 -2.53 -0.92
C SER A 125 0.53 -2.19 0.02
N GLU A 126 0.41 -2.61 1.29
CA GLU A 126 1.38 -2.30 2.33
C GLU A 126 1.63 -3.47 3.26
N ILE A 127 2.89 -3.76 3.55
CA ILE A 127 3.35 -4.68 4.59
C ILE A 127 4.24 -3.91 5.57
N HIS A 128 3.66 -3.44 6.66
CA HIS A 128 4.38 -2.70 7.70
C HIS A 128 4.83 -3.56 8.87
N SER A 129 4.15 -4.70 9.10
CA SER A 129 4.32 -5.53 10.30
C SER A 129 5.75 -6.01 10.55
N GLY A 130 6.55 -6.16 9.48
CA GLY A 130 7.95 -6.56 9.55
C GLY A 130 8.89 -5.53 10.16
N GLY A 131 8.54 -4.23 10.05
CA GLY A 131 9.35 -3.10 10.53
C GLY A 131 8.85 -2.44 11.83
N LEU A 132 7.74 -2.94 12.42
CA LEU A 132 7.15 -2.34 13.60
C LEU A 132 7.82 -2.82 14.89
N ASP A 133 8.16 -1.86 15.75
CA ASP A 133 8.51 -2.17 17.14
C ASP A 133 7.25 -2.56 17.92
N LYS A 134 7.10 -3.86 18.18
CA LYS A 134 5.95 -4.44 18.89
C LYS A 134 6.11 -4.41 20.42
N SER A 135 7.21 -3.85 20.92
CA SER A 135 7.43 -3.65 22.35
C SER A 135 6.58 -2.50 22.91
N THR A 136 6.64 -2.32 24.22
CA THR A 136 5.94 -1.20 24.89
C THR A 136 6.43 0.17 24.38
N LYS A 137 7.67 0.28 23.92
CA LYS A 137 8.23 1.54 23.39
C LYS A 137 7.58 1.93 22.05
N GLY A 138 7.38 0.95 21.15
CA GLY A 138 6.81 1.18 19.83
C GLY A 138 5.28 1.26 19.81
N ARG A 139 4.59 1.10 20.93
CA ARG A 139 3.13 0.96 20.96
C ARG A 139 2.36 2.15 20.41
N SER A 140 2.90 3.38 20.52
CA SER A 140 2.26 4.59 20.00
C SER A 140 2.10 4.56 18.47
N VAL A 141 2.96 3.81 17.78
CA VAL A 141 2.97 3.64 16.33
C VAL A 141 2.40 2.27 15.93
N SER A 142 2.90 1.19 16.53
CA SER A 142 2.55 -0.19 16.11
C SER A 142 1.06 -0.52 16.23
N VAL A 143 0.32 0.19 17.10
CA VAL A 143 -1.11 -0.08 17.30
C VAL A 143 -2.01 0.40 16.15
N ILE A 144 -1.53 1.34 15.33
CA ILE A 144 -2.30 1.91 14.22
C ILE A 144 -1.98 1.27 12.86
N PHE A 145 -0.92 0.46 12.75
CA PHE A 145 -0.51 -0.15 11.49
C PHE A 145 -0.91 -1.62 11.38
N GLY A 146 -1.36 -1.98 10.20
CA GLY A 146 -1.62 -3.35 9.76
C GLY A 146 -1.13 -3.54 8.33
N ASP A 147 -1.22 -4.78 7.83
CA ASP A 147 -0.89 -5.15 6.47
C ASP A 147 -2.17 -5.34 5.68
N GLY A 148 -2.17 -4.95 4.41
CA GLY A 148 -3.33 -5.08 3.55
C GLY A 148 -3.10 -4.58 2.13
N ALA A 149 -3.99 -5.00 1.23
CA ALA A 149 -4.05 -4.51 -0.13
C ALA A 149 -5.48 -4.24 -0.56
N GLY A 150 -5.65 -3.25 -1.42
CA GLY A 150 -6.88 -2.94 -2.12
C GLY A 150 -6.58 -2.53 -3.57
N ALA A 151 -7.53 -2.80 -4.47
CA ALA A 151 -7.38 -2.43 -5.87
C ALA A 151 -8.72 -1.94 -6.46
N ALA A 152 -8.62 -1.15 -7.52
CA ALA A 152 -9.76 -0.67 -8.28
C ALA A 152 -9.42 -0.60 -9.78
N ILE A 153 -10.39 -0.88 -10.62
CA ILE A 153 -10.32 -0.57 -12.05
C ILE A 153 -10.93 0.82 -12.25
N ILE A 154 -10.16 1.72 -12.85
CA ILE A 154 -10.58 3.06 -13.20
C ILE A 154 -10.77 3.13 -14.71
N SER A 155 -12.00 3.43 -15.13
CA SER A 155 -12.38 3.49 -16.55
C SER A 155 -13.25 4.72 -16.82
N SER A 156 -13.37 5.10 -18.09
CA SER A 156 -14.26 6.17 -18.48
C SER A 156 -15.74 5.76 -18.28
N THR A 157 -16.56 6.70 -17.87
CA THR A 157 -18.00 6.52 -17.77
C THR A 157 -18.75 7.66 -18.47
N LYS A 158 -19.96 7.36 -18.96
CA LYS A 158 -20.90 8.36 -19.49
C LYS A 158 -21.87 8.83 -18.41
N SER A 159 -21.85 8.24 -17.21
CA SER A 159 -22.69 8.65 -16.10
C SER A 159 -22.12 9.90 -15.41
N GLU A 160 -22.97 10.60 -14.67
CA GLU A 160 -22.56 11.73 -13.82
C GLU A 160 -21.79 11.28 -12.57
N ASN A 161 -21.75 9.98 -12.30
CA ASN A 161 -21.00 9.40 -11.18
C ASN A 161 -19.53 9.20 -11.55
N GLY A 162 -18.65 9.44 -10.60
CA GLY A 162 -17.21 9.25 -10.80
C GLY A 162 -16.39 10.18 -9.92
N ILE A 163 -15.13 10.41 -10.30
CA ILE A 163 -14.25 11.34 -9.62
C ILE A 163 -14.60 12.75 -10.06
N LEU A 164 -15.26 13.52 -9.19
CA LEU A 164 -15.73 14.87 -9.48
C LEU A 164 -14.58 15.89 -9.39
N SER A 165 -13.75 15.78 -8.34
CA SER A 165 -12.58 16.63 -8.13
C SER A 165 -11.57 15.95 -7.23
N THR A 166 -10.32 16.40 -7.28
CA THR A 166 -9.24 15.97 -6.38
C THR A 166 -8.55 17.18 -5.77
N HIS A 167 -8.30 17.13 -4.46
CA HIS A 167 -7.66 18.19 -3.70
C HIS A 167 -6.47 17.60 -2.94
N LEU A 168 -5.26 17.85 -3.42
CA LEU A 168 -4.02 17.28 -2.92
C LEU A 168 -3.16 18.38 -2.33
N HIS A 169 -2.73 18.22 -1.10
CA HIS A 169 -1.91 19.19 -0.37
C HIS A 169 -0.78 18.49 0.38
N SER A 170 0.33 19.19 0.56
CA SER A 170 1.42 18.76 1.43
C SER A 170 2.03 19.95 2.16
N GLU A 171 2.53 19.72 3.35
CA GLU A 171 3.16 20.75 4.17
C GLU A 171 4.53 20.26 4.65
N GLY A 172 5.57 20.56 3.88
CA GLY A 172 6.91 20.01 4.05
C GLY A 172 7.59 20.34 5.39
N LYS A 173 7.12 21.37 6.12
CA LYS A 173 7.68 21.71 7.43
C LYS A 173 7.47 20.61 8.50
N TYR A 174 6.56 19.65 8.26
CA TYR A 174 6.26 18.54 9.15
C TYR A 174 6.78 17.20 8.65
N ALA A 175 7.72 17.19 7.69
CA ALA A 175 8.16 15.99 7.01
C ALA A 175 8.72 14.91 7.96
N GLU A 176 9.34 15.30 9.07
CA GLU A 176 9.97 14.40 10.05
C GLU A 176 9.04 13.94 11.16
N GLU A 177 7.80 14.44 11.27
CA GLU A 177 6.85 14.08 12.35
C GLU A 177 6.48 12.59 12.31
N LEU A 178 6.42 12.00 11.10
CA LEU A 178 6.26 10.57 10.89
C LEU A 178 7.12 10.13 9.72
N ALA A 179 8.32 9.61 10.01
CA ALA A 179 9.31 9.32 8.99
C ALA A 179 10.06 8.02 9.22
N VAL A 180 10.50 7.39 8.13
CA VAL A 180 11.52 6.32 8.12
C VAL A 180 12.81 6.92 7.61
N ILE A 181 13.71 7.24 8.52
CA ILE A 181 14.93 7.99 8.21
C ILE A 181 16.00 7.11 7.53
N LYS A 182 15.99 5.81 7.78
CA LYS A 182 16.95 4.84 7.21
C LYS A 182 16.20 3.65 6.62
N PRO A 183 16.63 3.12 5.46
CA PRO A 183 17.73 3.58 4.58
C PRO A 183 17.39 4.87 3.84
N ALA A 184 18.37 5.73 3.64
CA ALA A 184 18.22 6.99 2.91
C ALA A 184 19.54 7.40 2.24
N THR A 185 19.46 8.24 1.19
CA THR A 185 20.65 8.71 0.46
C THR A 185 21.65 9.45 1.34
N THR A 186 21.16 10.11 2.40
CA THR A 186 22.01 10.75 3.42
C THR A 186 22.86 9.76 4.24
N HIS A 187 22.58 8.45 4.12
CA HIS A 187 23.23 7.38 4.84
C HIS A 187 23.68 6.24 3.91
N TRP A 188 23.88 6.53 2.62
CA TRP A 188 24.24 5.52 1.63
C TRP A 188 25.63 4.96 1.90
N ILE A 189 25.63 3.68 2.25
CA ILE A 189 26.74 2.76 2.04
C ILE A 189 26.31 2.00 0.77
N CYS A 190 27.17 1.95 -0.24
CA CYS A 190 26.92 1.38 -1.57
C CYS A 190 25.97 0.17 -1.55
N LEU A 191 24.74 0.34 -2.08
CA LEU A 191 23.70 -0.69 -2.10
C LEU A 191 23.42 -1.22 -3.52
N LEU A 192 24.30 -0.90 -4.49
CA LEU A 192 24.18 -1.45 -5.84
C LEU A 192 24.63 -2.91 -5.83
N TYR A 193 23.68 -3.81 -5.76
CA TYR A 193 23.87 -5.22 -6.10
C TYR A 193 23.76 -5.36 -7.61
N THR A 194 24.89 -5.61 -8.26
CA THR A 194 24.85 -6.31 -9.54
C THR A 194 24.67 -7.78 -9.22
N SER A 195 23.60 -8.38 -9.73
CA SER A 195 23.44 -9.82 -9.72
C SER A 195 24.67 -10.44 -10.35
N PRO A 196 25.37 -11.39 -9.71
CA PRO A 196 26.42 -12.10 -10.40
C PRO A 196 25.81 -12.84 -11.60
N SER A 197 26.35 -12.55 -12.77
CA SER A 197 26.05 -13.23 -14.03
C SER A 197 26.43 -14.71 -13.95
#